data_c067dc0dab83f61bc789d700db9f878a
#
_entry.id   c067dc0dab83f61bc789d700db9f878a
#
_cell.length_a   1.000
_cell.length_b   1.000
_cell.length_c   1.000
_cell.angle_alpha   90.00
_cell.angle_beta   90.00
_cell.angle_gamma   90.00
#
_symmetry.space_group_name_H-M   'P 1'
#
loop_
_entity.id
_entity.type
_entity.pdbx_description
1 polymer ?
#
loop_
_entity_poly.entity_id
_entity_poly.type
_entity_poly.pdbx_seq_one_letter_code
_entity_poly.pdbx_strand_id
1 'polypeptide(L)'
;MGAKPHILIVDDSADVTGALRVLFEETGNDVSVANTIRDAVAVADARAVDVMLLDLTLPDGDGLTVLATMRARAAEPRVTAALTGRAEPEVAARCTAAGCRAVLVKPVPIAELLRCVREWTV
;
A
#
# COMPACT_ATOMS: atom_id res chain seq x y z
N MET A 1 -15.76 19.13 -3.95
CA MET A 1 -15.84 17.89 -4.68
C MET A 1 -14.56 17.56 -5.36
N GLY A 2 -13.72 16.82 -4.77
CA GLY A 2 -12.53 16.32 -5.40
C GLY A 2 -12.74 14.98 -6.06
N ALA A 3 -11.72 14.52 -6.74
CA ALA A 3 -11.66 13.14 -7.20
C ALA A 3 -11.65 12.22 -5.98
N LYS A 4 -12.09 10.98 -6.17
CA LYS A 4 -11.98 9.96 -5.14
C LYS A 4 -10.51 9.72 -4.80
N PRO A 5 -10.19 9.41 -3.54
CA PRO A 5 -8.84 8.99 -3.19
C PRO A 5 -8.44 7.76 -3.99
N HIS A 6 -7.18 7.70 -4.41
CA HIS A 6 -6.63 6.57 -5.15
C HIS A 6 -5.81 5.69 -4.21
N ILE A 7 -6.26 4.48 -4.01
CA ILE A 7 -5.60 3.49 -3.14
C ILE A 7 -4.90 2.47 -4.03
N LEU A 8 -3.62 2.23 -3.77
CA LEU A 8 -2.86 1.17 -4.43
C LEU A 8 -2.60 0.05 -3.42
N ILE A 9 -3.04 -1.15 -3.77
CA ILE A 9 -2.82 -2.33 -2.94
C ILE A 9 -1.79 -3.21 -3.62
N VAL A 10 -0.67 -3.44 -2.93
CA VAL A 10 0.45 -4.23 -3.44
C VAL A 10 0.60 -5.48 -2.57
N ASP A 11 0.22 -6.63 -3.12
CA ASP A 11 0.27 -7.92 -2.44
C ASP A 11 0.32 -9.01 -3.51
N ASP A 12 1.07 -10.07 -3.28
CA ASP A 12 1.21 -11.17 -4.25
C ASP A 12 0.00 -12.09 -4.31
N SER A 13 -0.92 -12.00 -3.35
CA SER A 13 -2.15 -12.78 -3.35
C SER A 13 -3.26 -12.05 -4.10
N ALA A 14 -3.68 -12.62 -5.23
CA ALA A 14 -4.79 -12.07 -6.00
C ALA A 14 -6.12 -12.12 -5.22
N ASP A 15 -6.29 -13.11 -4.35
CA ASP A 15 -7.48 -13.20 -3.50
C ASP A 15 -7.54 -12.05 -2.50
N VAL A 16 -6.40 -11.71 -1.90
CA VAL A 16 -6.32 -10.60 -0.94
C VAL A 16 -6.56 -9.26 -1.65
N THR A 17 -5.87 -9.03 -2.76
CA THR A 17 -6.02 -7.76 -3.50
C THR A 17 -7.43 -7.60 -4.04
N GLY A 18 -8.04 -8.69 -4.52
CA GLY A 18 -9.42 -8.65 -5.02
C GLY A 18 -10.43 -8.32 -3.93
N ALA A 19 -10.30 -8.94 -2.76
CA ALA A 19 -11.20 -8.68 -1.63
C ALA A 19 -11.06 -7.25 -1.12
N LEU A 20 -9.84 -6.77 -0.96
CA LEU A 20 -9.60 -5.40 -0.50
C LEU A 20 -10.06 -4.37 -1.52
N ARG A 21 -9.89 -4.68 -2.81
CA ARG A 21 -10.36 -3.80 -3.88
C ARG A 21 -11.87 -3.54 -3.78
N VAL A 22 -12.66 -4.62 -3.67
CA VAL A 22 -14.11 -4.49 -3.53
C VAL A 22 -14.45 -3.65 -2.30
N LEU A 23 -13.82 -3.95 -1.17
CA LEU A 23 -14.07 -3.25 0.09
C LEU A 23 -13.81 -1.75 -0.03
N PHE A 24 -12.66 -1.35 -0.56
CA PHE A 24 -12.31 0.06 -0.65
C PHE A 24 -13.09 0.79 -1.74
N GLU A 25 -13.44 0.11 -2.84
CA GLU A 25 -14.32 0.71 -3.85
C GLU A 25 -15.71 1.00 -3.28
N GLU A 26 -16.23 0.08 -2.48
CA GLU A 26 -17.54 0.28 -1.84
C GLU A 26 -17.54 1.41 -0.81
N THR A 27 -16.38 1.75 -0.27
CA THR A 27 -16.26 2.84 0.72
C THR A 27 -15.83 4.17 0.10
N GLY A 28 -15.89 4.29 -1.21
CA GLY A 28 -15.74 5.57 -1.88
C GLY A 28 -14.35 5.87 -2.42
N ASN A 29 -13.54 4.86 -2.67
CA ASN A 29 -12.19 5.04 -3.20
C ASN A 29 -12.07 4.47 -4.61
N ASP A 30 -11.15 5.03 -5.39
CA ASP A 30 -10.64 4.36 -6.59
C ASP A 30 -9.51 3.44 -6.18
N VAL A 31 -9.47 2.24 -6.73
CA VAL A 31 -8.50 1.23 -6.29
C VAL A 31 -7.74 0.67 -7.48
N SER A 32 -6.42 0.61 -7.35
CA SER A 32 -5.54 -0.15 -8.24
C SER A 32 -4.89 -1.26 -7.44
N VAL A 33 -4.60 -2.37 -8.10
CA VAL A 33 -3.92 -3.49 -7.46
C VAL A 33 -2.67 -3.84 -8.25
N ALA A 34 -1.64 -4.29 -7.55
CA ALA A 34 -0.41 -4.77 -8.15
C ALA A 34 0.07 -5.97 -7.36
N ASN A 35 0.55 -6.98 -8.06
CA ASN A 35 1.02 -8.22 -7.42
C ASN A 35 2.54 -8.35 -7.46
N THR A 36 3.23 -7.38 -8.06
CA THR A 36 4.68 -7.34 -8.19
C THR A 36 5.18 -5.91 -7.97
N ILE A 37 6.48 -5.79 -7.73
CA ILE A 37 7.16 -4.47 -7.65
C ILE A 37 6.97 -3.72 -8.96
N ARG A 38 7.22 -4.41 -10.08
CA ARG A 38 7.13 -3.83 -11.41
C ARG A 38 5.77 -3.21 -11.69
N ASP A 39 4.70 -3.95 -11.38
CA ASP A 39 3.35 -3.48 -11.64
C ASP A 39 2.97 -2.32 -10.72
N ALA A 40 3.43 -2.35 -9.46
CA ALA A 40 3.19 -1.25 -8.52
C ALA A 40 3.82 0.05 -9.01
N VAL A 41 5.05 0.00 -9.49
CA VAL A 41 5.74 1.17 -10.03
C VAL A 41 5.02 1.70 -11.27
N ALA A 42 4.55 0.82 -12.14
CA ALA A 42 3.81 1.22 -13.35
C ALA A 42 2.52 1.97 -12.98
N VAL A 43 1.80 1.51 -11.97
CA VAL A 43 0.58 2.20 -11.51
C VAL A 43 0.92 3.60 -11.00
N ALA A 44 1.94 3.73 -10.19
CA ALA A 44 2.31 5.03 -9.62
C ALA A 44 2.81 6.01 -10.68
N ASP A 45 3.46 5.52 -11.74
CA ASP A 45 3.88 6.36 -12.87
C ASP A 45 2.69 6.89 -13.65
N ALA A 46 1.62 6.09 -13.74
CA ALA A 46 0.46 6.45 -14.56
C ALA A 46 -0.52 7.36 -13.82
N ARG A 47 -0.58 7.29 -12.49
CA ARG A 47 -1.56 8.05 -11.71
C ARG A 47 -1.06 8.24 -10.28
N ALA A 48 -1.24 9.45 -9.74
CA ALA A 48 -0.88 9.77 -8.37
C ALA A 48 -1.62 8.85 -7.38
N VAL A 49 -0.90 8.37 -6.38
CA VAL A 49 -1.42 7.46 -5.36
C VAL A 49 -1.55 8.21 -4.03
N ASP A 50 -2.73 8.19 -3.43
CA ASP A 50 -2.95 8.81 -2.13
C ASP A 50 -2.49 7.90 -0.99
N VAL A 51 -2.85 6.63 -1.03
CA VAL A 51 -2.44 5.64 -0.02
C VAL A 51 -2.00 4.37 -0.72
N MET A 52 -0.84 3.85 -0.33
CA MET A 52 -0.36 2.55 -0.76
C MET A 52 -0.34 1.60 0.44
N LEU A 53 -0.99 0.45 0.29
CA LEU A 53 -0.89 -0.67 1.24
C LEU A 53 0.10 -1.66 0.63
N LEU A 54 1.24 -1.83 1.27
CA LEU A 54 2.39 -2.49 0.69
C LEU A 54 2.78 -3.75 1.48
N ASP A 55 2.63 -4.91 0.86
CA ASP A 55 3.19 -6.16 1.38
C ASP A 55 4.72 -6.11 1.23
N LEU A 56 5.43 -6.53 2.25
CA LEU A 56 6.90 -6.51 2.23
C LEU A 56 7.50 -7.70 1.49
N THR A 57 6.75 -8.77 1.27
CA THR A 57 7.25 -9.95 0.58
C THR A 57 6.55 -10.09 -0.77
N LEU A 58 7.27 -9.80 -1.83
CA LEU A 58 6.75 -9.84 -3.20
C LEU A 58 7.56 -10.83 -4.05
N PRO A 59 6.97 -11.36 -5.14
CA PRO A 59 7.65 -12.37 -5.97
C PRO A 59 8.97 -11.90 -6.57
N ASP A 60 9.07 -10.61 -6.89
CA ASP A 60 10.24 -10.02 -7.54
C ASP A 60 11.12 -9.22 -6.58
N GLY A 61 10.93 -9.36 -5.26
CA GLY A 61 11.86 -8.82 -4.29
C GLY A 61 11.24 -8.29 -3.00
N ASP A 62 12.02 -7.48 -2.31
CA ASP A 62 11.61 -6.84 -1.06
C ASP A 62 10.67 -5.67 -1.38
N GLY A 63 9.49 -5.67 -0.77
CA GLY A 63 8.48 -4.65 -1.01
C GLY A 63 8.95 -3.22 -0.76
N LEU A 64 9.87 -3.00 0.17
CA LEU A 64 10.38 -1.65 0.43
C LEU A 64 11.12 -1.04 -0.75
N THR A 65 11.61 -1.86 -1.70
CA THR A 65 12.22 -1.34 -2.92
C THR A 65 11.20 -0.62 -3.81
N VAL A 66 9.93 -0.98 -3.70
CA VAL A 66 8.85 -0.26 -4.41
C VAL A 66 8.86 1.20 -4.03
N LEU A 67 8.89 1.48 -2.74
CA LEU A 67 8.84 2.86 -2.24
C LEU A 67 10.07 3.66 -2.65
N ALA A 68 11.25 3.05 -2.56
CA ALA A 68 12.49 3.70 -2.98
C ALA A 68 12.48 4.01 -4.48
N THR A 69 11.98 3.07 -5.29
CA THR A 69 11.89 3.24 -6.74
C THR A 69 10.91 4.35 -7.11
N MET A 70 9.74 4.37 -6.47
CA MET A 70 8.74 5.43 -6.70
C MET A 70 9.28 6.80 -6.32
N ARG A 71 10.01 6.88 -5.21
CA ARG A 71 10.61 8.13 -4.74
C ARG A 71 11.64 8.65 -5.75
N ALA A 72 12.47 7.77 -6.29
CA ALA A 72 13.46 8.13 -7.31
C ALA A 72 12.80 8.63 -8.60
N ARG A 73 11.57 8.21 -8.87
CA ARG A 73 10.79 8.61 -10.06
C ARG A 73 9.84 9.78 -9.78
N ALA A 74 9.90 10.37 -8.60
CA ALA A 74 8.97 11.42 -8.17
C ALA A 74 7.49 10.99 -8.23
N ALA A 75 7.24 9.70 -7.98
CA ALA A 75 5.91 9.11 -8.00
C ALA A 75 5.53 8.49 -6.64
N GLU A 76 6.13 8.97 -5.57
CA GLU A 76 5.90 8.47 -4.22
C GLU A 76 4.45 8.70 -3.79
N PRO A 77 3.76 7.69 -3.23
CA PRO A 77 2.43 7.88 -2.64
C PRO A 77 2.47 8.88 -1.49
N ARG A 78 1.36 9.57 -1.24
CA ARG A 78 1.27 10.49 -0.10
C ARG A 78 1.47 9.77 1.22
N VAL A 79 0.87 8.59 1.36
CA VAL A 79 0.98 7.76 2.56
C VAL A 79 1.23 6.32 2.13
N THR A 80 2.20 5.66 2.78
CA THR A 80 2.45 4.24 2.61
C THR A 80 2.34 3.54 3.95
N ALA A 81 1.56 2.47 4.01
CA ALA A 81 1.48 1.57 5.15
C ALA A 81 2.01 0.21 4.75
N ALA A 82 2.95 -0.32 5.51
CA ALA A 82 3.47 -1.66 5.27
C ALA A 82 2.55 -2.70 5.91
N LEU A 83 2.26 -3.78 5.18
CA LEU A 83 1.55 -4.94 5.69
C LEU A 83 2.54 -6.09 5.78
N THR A 84 2.71 -6.68 6.96
CA THR A 84 3.70 -7.72 7.15
C THR A 84 3.20 -8.79 8.12
N GLY A 85 3.60 -10.05 7.88
CA GLY A 85 3.36 -11.13 8.84
C GLY A 85 4.39 -11.15 9.97
N ARG A 86 5.33 -10.20 9.98
CA ARG A 86 6.46 -10.19 10.92
C ARG A 86 6.38 -8.98 11.83
N ALA A 87 6.41 -9.25 13.13
CA ALA A 87 6.26 -8.22 14.17
C ALA A 87 7.61 -7.79 14.80
N GLU A 88 8.74 -8.25 14.26
CA GLU A 88 10.04 -7.94 14.84
C GLU A 88 10.36 -6.43 14.76
N PRO A 89 10.95 -5.86 15.82
CA PRO A 89 11.28 -4.43 15.83
C PRO A 89 12.16 -3.97 14.66
N GLU A 90 13.04 -4.85 14.16
CA GLU A 90 13.91 -4.53 13.03
C GLU A 90 13.11 -4.29 11.76
N VAL A 91 12.04 -5.05 11.55
CA VAL A 91 11.17 -4.88 10.38
C VAL A 91 10.45 -3.53 10.46
N ALA A 92 9.89 -3.20 11.62
CA ALA A 92 9.23 -1.93 11.83
C ALA A 92 10.19 -0.76 11.64
N ALA A 93 11.41 -0.87 12.15
CA ALA A 93 12.43 0.17 12.01
C ALA A 93 12.79 0.40 10.53
N ARG A 94 12.94 -0.67 9.75
CA ARG A 94 13.21 -0.56 8.31
C ARG A 94 12.07 0.15 7.57
N CYS A 95 10.85 -0.18 7.91
CA CYS A 95 9.67 0.44 7.29
C CYS A 95 9.61 1.93 7.62
N THR A 96 9.79 2.30 8.87
CA THR A 96 9.81 3.69 9.29
C THR A 96 10.92 4.47 8.60
N ALA A 97 12.12 3.89 8.54
CA ALA A 97 13.26 4.52 7.87
C ALA A 97 13.00 4.70 6.37
N ALA A 98 12.23 3.81 5.76
CA ALA A 98 11.87 3.91 4.34
C ALA A 98 10.76 4.92 4.07
N GLY A 99 10.11 5.44 5.10
CA GLY A 99 9.07 6.46 4.96
C GLY A 99 7.64 5.94 5.14
N CYS A 100 7.45 4.71 5.64
CA CYS A 100 6.11 4.20 5.92
C CYS A 100 5.47 4.93 7.09
N ARG A 101 4.20 5.30 6.95
CA ARG A 101 3.40 5.94 7.99
C ARG A 101 3.08 4.95 9.12
N ALA A 102 2.85 3.72 8.76
CA ALA A 102 2.45 2.69 9.71
C ALA A 102 2.96 1.33 9.27
N VAL A 103 3.08 0.43 10.23
CA VAL A 103 3.39 -0.98 9.99
C VAL A 103 2.25 -1.78 10.62
N LEU A 104 1.50 -2.49 9.78
CA LEU A 104 0.36 -3.27 10.22
C LEU A 104 0.70 -4.75 10.10
N VAL A 105 0.56 -5.47 11.22
CA VAL A 105 0.92 -6.89 11.27
C VAL A 105 -0.30 -7.73 10.88
N LYS A 106 -0.12 -8.60 9.90
CA LYS A 106 -1.17 -9.51 9.43
C LYS A 106 -1.49 -10.57 10.48
N PRO A 107 -2.74 -10.99 10.61
CA PRO A 107 -3.91 -10.51 9.87
C PRO A 107 -4.42 -9.18 10.43
N VAL A 108 -4.64 -8.22 9.55
CA VAL A 108 -5.12 -6.89 9.97
C VAL A 108 -6.65 -6.89 9.94
N PRO A 109 -7.31 -6.54 11.04
CA PRO A 109 -8.77 -6.44 11.05
C PRO A 109 -9.27 -5.46 9.99
N ILE A 110 -10.32 -5.84 9.27
CA ILE A 110 -10.88 -5.02 8.20
C ILE A 110 -11.29 -3.64 8.72
N ALA A 111 -11.90 -3.58 9.90
CA ALA A 111 -12.31 -2.32 10.50
C ALA A 111 -11.12 -1.39 10.73
N GLU A 112 -9.97 -1.94 11.11
CA GLU A 112 -8.75 -1.15 11.32
C GLU A 112 -8.22 -0.61 10.00
N LEU A 113 -8.18 -1.42 8.94
CA LEU A 113 -7.75 -0.98 7.61
C LEU A 113 -8.65 0.15 7.10
N LEU A 114 -9.96 0.00 7.24
CA LEU A 114 -10.91 1.03 6.81
C LEU A 114 -10.71 2.33 7.57
N ARG A 115 -10.51 2.24 8.89
CA ARG A 115 -10.28 3.41 9.73
C ARG A 115 -9.01 4.13 9.33
N CYS A 116 -7.92 3.39 9.15
CA CYS A 116 -6.64 3.98 8.77
C CYS A 116 -6.72 4.68 7.42
N VAL A 117 -7.27 4.02 6.41
CA VAL A 117 -7.38 4.61 5.08
C VAL A 117 -8.25 5.86 5.11
N ARG A 118 -9.34 5.83 5.87
CA ARG A 118 -10.20 7.01 6.03
C ARG A 118 -9.42 8.18 6.63
N GLU A 119 -8.65 7.94 7.68
CA GLU A 119 -7.83 8.97 8.33
C GLU A 119 -6.80 9.55 7.37
N TRP A 120 -6.18 8.70 6.55
CA TRP A 120 -5.10 9.12 5.67
C TRP A 120 -5.59 9.81 4.39
N THR A 121 -6.86 9.70 4.07
CA THR A 121 -7.44 10.30 2.87
C THR A 121 -8.26 11.55 3.15
N VAL A 122 -8.30 11.99 4.39
CA VAL A 122 -9.00 13.23 4.78
C VAL A 122 -8.20 14.47 4.42
#